data_505476485c69741a0de240409d388afc
#
_entry.id   505476485c69741a0de240409d388afc
#
_cell.length_a   1.000
_cell.length_b   1.000
_cell.length_c   1.000
_cell.angle_alpha   90.00
_cell.angle_beta   90.00
_cell.angle_gamma   90.00
#
_symmetry.space_group_name_H-M   'P 1'
#
loop_
_entity.id
_entity.type
_entity.pdbx_description
1 polymer ?
#
loop_
_entity_poly.entity_id
_entity_poly.type
_entity_poly.pdbx_seq_one_letter_code
_entity_poly.pdbx_strand_id
1 'polypeptide(L)' 'MIANSASIPSSYSRLIARILNLNERNLNLLLRFTNISKKQFLKEELMITAQQQIQILQNALLLSKTKI' A
#
# COMPACT_ATOMS: atom_id res chain seq x y z
N MET A 1 -16.64 -1.35 -17.69
CA MET A 1 -16.16 -1.00 -16.37
C MET A 1 -14.73 -1.49 -16.13
N ILE A 2 -13.88 -0.65 -15.73
CA ILE A 2 -12.47 -1.01 -15.63
C ILE A 2 -11.92 -0.73 -14.25
N ALA A 3 -12.65 -1.18 -13.28
CA ALA A 3 -12.26 -0.96 -11.89
C ALA A 3 -10.90 -1.55 -11.56
N ASN A 4 -10.46 -2.52 -12.36
CA ASN A 4 -9.18 -3.21 -12.09
C ASN A 4 -8.03 -2.69 -12.92
N SER A 5 -8.23 -1.60 -13.64
CA SER A 5 -7.12 -1.00 -14.38
C SER A 5 -6.10 -0.41 -13.43
N ALA A 6 -4.83 -0.72 -13.67
CA ALA A 6 -3.76 -0.17 -12.87
C ALA A 6 -3.48 1.25 -13.35
N SER A 7 -4.07 2.21 -12.69
CA SER A 7 -3.97 3.60 -13.11
C SER A 7 -3.58 4.56 -11.98
N ILE A 8 -3.35 4.05 -10.79
CA ILE A 8 -3.03 4.89 -9.64
C ILE A 8 -1.56 4.72 -9.31
N PRO A 9 -0.78 5.80 -9.28
CA PRO A 9 0.63 5.70 -8.91
C PRO A 9 0.80 5.21 -7.47
N SER A 10 1.70 4.28 -7.26
CA SER A 10 1.95 3.74 -5.94
C SER A 10 2.61 4.76 -5.02
N SER A 11 3.05 5.88 -5.56
CA SER A 11 3.68 6.92 -4.75
C SER A 11 2.75 7.42 -3.64
N TYR A 12 1.45 7.41 -3.88
CA TYR A 12 0.50 7.80 -2.83
C TYR A 12 0.56 6.83 -1.67
N SER A 13 0.63 5.55 -1.96
CA SER A 13 0.70 4.53 -0.92
C SER A 13 2.05 4.56 -0.22
N ARG A 14 3.11 4.86 -0.95
CA ARG A 14 4.44 4.99 -0.33
C ARG A 14 4.47 6.17 0.63
N LEU A 15 3.75 7.22 0.30
CA LEU A 15 3.65 8.36 1.21
C LEU A 15 2.96 7.94 2.51
N ILE A 16 1.93 7.13 2.40
CA ILE A 16 1.24 6.60 3.58
C ILE A 16 2.22 5.81 4.45
N ALA A 17 3.01 4.94 3.83
CA ALA A 17 3.99 4.16 4.57
C ALA A 17 4.99 5.05 5.28
N ARG A 18 5.40 6.13 4.64
CA ARG A 18 6.34 7.06 5.22
C ARG A 18 5.73 7.80 6.40
N ILE A 19 4.50 8.25 6.25
CA ILE A 19 3.80 8.95 7.32
C ILE A 19 3.65 8.06 8.54
N LEU A 20 3.36 6.79 8.32
CA LEU A 20 3.21 5.84 9.42
C LEU A 20 4.56 5.36 9.94
N ASN A 21 5.64 5.73 9.28
CA ASN A 21 6.99 5.37 9.69
C ASN A 21 7.14 3.85 9.83
N LEU A 22 6.72 3.13 8.81
CA LEU A 22 6.69 1.68 8.87
C LEU A 22 8.07 1.08 8.64
N ASN A 23 8.41 0.06 9.42
CA ASN A 23 9.59 -0.72 9.16
C ASN A 23 9.26 -1.83 8.15
N GLU A 24 10.24 -2.65 7.81
CA GLU A 24 10.04 -3.69 6.81
C GLU A 24 8.92 -4.65 7.16
N ARG A 25 8.83 -5.03 8.42
CA ARG A 25 7.81 -5.96 8.86
C ARG A 25 6.42 -5.36 8.68
N ASN A 26 6.25 -4.13 9.12
CA ASN A 26 4.95 -3.48 9.03
C ASN A 26 4.59 -3.14 7.60
N LEU A 27 5.58 -2.94 6.76
CA LEU A 27 5.34 -2.71 5.35
C LEU A 27 4.68 -3.93 4.72
N ASN A 28 5.10 -5.13 5.12
CA ASN A 28 4.45 -6.34 4.63
C ASN A 28 2.98 -6.38 5.06
N LEU A 29 2.69 -5.89 6.26
CA LEU A 29 1.31 -5.83 6.72
C LEU A 29 0.51 -4.81 5.92
N LEU A 30 1.13 -3.73 5.54
CA LEU A 30 0.46 -2.72 4.72
C LEU A 30 0.07 -3.28 3.37
N LEU A 31 0.87 -4.18 2.83
CA LEU A 31 0.65 -4.74 1.51
C LEU A 31 -0.15 -6.03 1.52
N ARG A 32 -0.68 -6.43 2.68
CA ARG A 32 -1.48 -7.65 2.77
C ARG A 32 -2.66 -7.59 1.83
N PHE A 33 -2.91 -8.71 1.17
CA PHE A 33 -4.08 -8.87 0.30
C PHE A 33 -4.05 -7.98 -0.93
N THR A 34 -2.93 -7.32 -1.20
CA THR A 34 -2.84 -6.46 -2.39
C THR A 34 -2.17 -7.16 -3.56
N ASN A 35 -1.49 -8.27 -3.28
CA ASN A 35 -0.74 -8.98 -4.31
C ASN A 35 0.44 -8.15 -4.80
N ILE A 36 0.88 -7.20 -4.03
CA ILE A 36 2.03 -6.38 -4.34
C ILE A 36 3.16 -6.79 -3.41
N SER A 37 4.32 -7.10 -3.98
CA SER A 37 5.45 -7.45 -3.14
C SER A 37 6.13 -6.20 -2.61
N LYS A 38 6.79 -6.34 -1.47
CA LYS A 38 7.54 -5.24 -0.88
C LYS A 38 8.59 -4.74 -1.86
N LYS A 39 9.23 -5.65 -2.57
CA LYS A 39 10.26 -5.29 -3.52
C LYS A 39 9.70 -4.41 -4.63
N GLN A 40 8.54 -4.78 -5.18
CA GLN A 40 7.90 -3.97 -6.21
C GLN A 40 7.49 -2.62 -5.68
N PHE A 41 6.97 -2.61 -4.47
CA PHE A 41 6.45 -1.39 -3.86
C PHE A 41 7.56 -0.36 -3.61
N LEU A 42 8.73 -0.83 -3.22
CA LEU A 42 9.84 0.07 -2.89
C LEU A 42 10.71 0.44 -4.07
N LYS A 43 10.61 -0.32 -5.15
CA LYS A 43 11.54 -0.16 -6.24
C LYS A 43 11.39 1.17 -6.93
N GLU A 44 10.23 1.45 -7.44
CA GLU A 44 9.99 2.72 -8.08
C GLU A 44 8.50 2.81 -8.38
N GLU A 45 8.16 3.79 -9.19
CA GLU A 45 6.77 4.05 -9.48
C GLU A 45 6.10 2.84 -10.08
N LEU A 46 5.11 2.34 -9.39
CA LEU A 46 4.31 1.21 -9.80
C LEU A 46 2.87 1.70 -9.92
N MET A 47 2.19 1.27 -10.98
CA MET A 47 0.78 1.61 -11.12
C MET A 47 -0.04 0.51 -10.48
N ILE A 48 -1.00 0.88 -9.67
CA ILE A 48 -1.84 -0.08 -8.98
C ILE A 48 -3.30 0.19 -9.29
N THR A 49 -4.14 -0.79 -9.00
CA THR A 49 -5.58 -0.65 -9.23
C THR A 49 -6.23 0.10 -8.09
N ALA A 50 -7.45 0.60 -8.35
CA ALA A 50 -8.22 1.24 -7.30
C ALA A 50 -8.49 0.26 -6.16
N GLN A 51 -8.70 -0.99 -6.48
CA GLN A 51 -8.95 -2.01 -5.47
C GLN A 51 -7.73 -2.22 -4.58
N GLN A 52 -6.54 -2.24 -5.19
CA GLN A 52 -5.31 -2.35 -4.42
C GLN A 52 -5.11 -1.14 -3.52
N GLN A 53 -5.41 0.03 -4.04
CA GLN A 53 -5.28 1.26 -3.26
C GLN A 53 -6.22 1.24 -2.05
N ILE A 54 -7.45 0.80 -2.26
CA ILE A 54 -8.42 0.70 -1.17
C ILE A 54 -7.93 -0.28 -0.11
N GLN A 55 -7.38 -1.41 -0.55
CA GLN A 55 -6.88 -2.40 0.40
C GLN A 55 -5.71 -1.83 1.21
N ILE A 56 -4.84 -1.08 0.56
CA ILE A 56 -3.72 -0.46 1.28
C ILE A 56 -4.24 0.54 2.31
N LEU A 57 -5.25 1.31 1.95
CA LEU A 57 -5.82 2.26 2.90
C LEU A 57 -6.45 1.56 4.10
N GLN A 58 -7.12 0.45 3.86
CA GLN A 58 -7.70 -0.32 4.96
C GLN A 58 -6.61 -0.89 5.85
N ASN A 59 -5.55 -1.41 5.24
CA ASN A 59 -4.43 -1.94 6.01
C ASN A 59 -3.76 -0.83 6.83
N ALA A 60 -3.62 0.35 6.22
CA ALA A 60 -3.01 1.48 6.90
C ALA A 60 -3.84 1.90 8.12
N LEU A 61 -5.14 1.88 7.97
CA LEU A 61 -6.03 2.23 9.07
C LEU A 61 -5.86 1.26 10.24
N LEU A 62 -5.78 -0.02 9.93
CA LEU A 62 -5.57 -1.02 10.97
C LEU A 62 -4.23 -0.85 11.67
N LEU A 63 -3.18 -0.60 10.88
CA LEU A 63 -1.86 -0.38 11.46
C LEU A 63 -1.84 0.85 12.36
N SER A 64 -2.54 1.87 11.93
CA SER A 64 -2.63 3.10 12.70
C SER A 64 -3.30 2.87 14.05
N LYS A 65 -4.31 2.01 14.07
CA LYS A 65 -5.04 1.72 15.30
C LYS A 65 -4.22 0.88 16.27
N THR A 66 -3.40 -0.01 15.75
CA THR A 66 -2.63 -0.91 16.60
C THR A 66 -1.33 -0.28 17.06
N LYS A 67 -1.01 0.85 16.52
CA LYS A 67 0.22 1.54 16.90
C LYS A 67 -0.02 2.29 18.19
N ILE A 68 0.67 1.89 19.20
CA ILE A 68 0.52 2.52 20.51
C ILE A 68 1.78 3.26 20.90
#